data_47147b55cbe30a74d59260c459013090
#
_entry.id   47147b55cbe30a74d59260c459013090
#
_cell.length_a   1.000
_cell.length_b   1.000
_cell.length_c   1.000
_cell.angle_alpha   90.00
_cell.angle_beta   90.00
_cell.angle_gamma   90.00
#
_symmetry.space_group_name_H-M   'P 1'
#
loop_
_entity.id
_entity.type
_entity.pdbx_description
1 polymer ?
#
loop_
_entity_poly.entity_id
_entity_poly.type
_entity_poly.pdbx_seq_one_letter_code
_entity_poly.pdbx_strand_id
1 'polypeptide(L)'
;MTNTSLPKISFILPALNAAGILENCLQSIRRQDYPQEKIEIIVGDAGSKDGTRELAKGFGALVVDDHGRNIEDGKRAALVHATGEYVVFIDADNEITHPDYIRRAVEALAANPTAFGVESYYLPSPRMTSFCSYLTCLLHISDPVAWLMSIKPVFLGANGEVETWTFPKNSLAYPVGSNGFVFRKSELDLVKAAENYSDTHTSVNLIQATGKREWLRIKGHGVHHYYVATLGEFMKKRRRATCHFMDMQKEHGFSWTERKPRIPGWLACLLCATFVLPFLQMLVALVRTRDTRWLWHPGASFASACGVAWGLQTYMFASKDKKLIHNLQPPQKLNRP
;
A
#
# COMPACT_ATOMS: atom_id res chain seq x y z
N MET A 1 8.85 36.85 1.07
CA MET A 1 8.58 35.42 1.34
C MET A 1 7.46 35.39 2.36
N THR A 2 6.26 35.06 1.96
CA THR A 2 5.09 34.98 2.86
C THR A 2 5.36 33.85 3.87
N ASN A 3 5.38 34.21 5.15
CA ASN A 3 5.53 33.34 6.30
C ASN A 3 4.25 32.47 6.44
N THR A 4 3.95 31.66 5.44
CA THR A 4 2.88 30.67 5.52
C THR A 4 3.40 29.55 6.40
N SER A 5 2.84 29.43 7.61
CA SER A 5 3.17 28.32 8.51
C SER A 5 2.94 27.00 7.76
N LEU A 6 3.91 26.08 7.83
CA LEU A 6 3.81 24.74 7.22
C LEU A 6 2.48 24.08 7.64
N PRO A 7 1.78 23.40 6.72
CA PRO A 7 0.51 22.74 7.02
C PRO A 7 0.68 21.58 7.99
N LYS A 8 -0.38 21.21 8.71
CA LYS A 8 -0.39 20.06 9.61
C LYS A 8 -0.56 18.76 8.81
N ILE A 9 0.12 17.71 9.24
CA ILE A 9 0.13 16.37 8.61
C ILE A 9 -0.42 15.34 9.59
N SER A 10 -1.36 14.51 9.13
CA SER A 10 -1.89 13.38 9.89
C SER A 10 -1.36 12.07 9.30
N PHE A 11 -0.61 11.31 10.09
CA PHE A 11 -0.24 9.94 9.76
C PHE A 11 -1.29 8.98 10.29
N ILE A 12 -1.83 8.15 9.42
CA ILE A 12 -2.87 7.15 9.71
C ILE A 12 -2.27 5.76 9.63
N LEU A 13 -2.25 5.06 10.76
CA LEU A 13 -1.66 3.72 10.91
C LEU A 13 -2.67 2.73 11.47
N PRO A 14 -2.98 1.65 10.77
CA PRO A 14 -3.70 0.51 11.35
C PRO A 14 -2.72 -0.39 12.11
N ALA A 15 -3.12 -0.94 13.25
CA ALA A 15 -2.27 -1.84 14.04
C ALA A 15 -3.05 -2.99 14.66
N LEU A 16 -2.44 -4.17 14.67
CA LEU A 16 -2.87 -5.34 15.44
C LEU A 16 -1.65 -6.20 15.77
N ASN A 17 -1.28 -6.27 17.06
CA ASN A 17 -0.12 -7.03 17.54
C ASN A 17 1.14 -6.73 16.72
N ALA A 18 1.47 -5.45 16.60
CA ALA A 18 2.52 -4.92 15.73
C ALA A 18 3.75 -4.41 16.50
N ALA A 19 3.86 -4.63 17.83
CA ALA A 19 4.94 -4.07 18.66
C ALA A 19 6.34 -4.36 18.09
N GLY A 20 6.55 -5.54 17.49
CA GLY A 20 7.86 -5.92 16.93
C GLY A 20 8.25 -5.21 15.62
N ILE A 21 7.34 -4.48 14.97
CA ILE A 21 7.60 -3.83 13.67
C ILE A 21 7.25 -2.34 13.68
N LEU A 22 6.30 -1.93 14.52
CA LEU A 22 5.75 -0.57 14.57
C LEU A 22 6.79 0.47 14.97
N GLU A 23 7.75 0.11 15.83
CA GLU A 23 8.75 1.06 16.34
C GLU A 23 9.53 1.72 15.19
N ASN A 24 10.03 0.95 14.25
CA ASN A 24 10.79 1.48 13.12
C ASN A 24 9.94 2.42 12.23
N CYS A 25 8.65 2.08 12.04
CA CYS A 25 7.71 2.94 11.33
C CYS A 25 7.58 4.29 12.05
N LEU A 26 7.27 4.27 13.35
CA LEU A 26 7.10 5.49 14.16
C LEU A 26 8.38 6.32 14.24
N GLN A 27 9.55 5.68 14.38
CA GLN A 27 10.84 6.37 14.33
C GLN A 27 11.07 7.04 12.98
N SER A 28 10.67 6.42 11.87
CA SER A 28 10.84 6.99 10.53
C SER A 28 9.95 8.23 10.33
N ILE A 29 8.76 8.25 10.94
CA ILE A 29 7.88 9.42 10.97
C ILE A 29 8.48 10.53 11.82
N ARG A 30 8.97 10.23 13.02
CA ARG A 30 9.56 11.22 13.93
C ARG A 30 10.89 11.79 13.42
N ARG A 31 11.58 11.10 12.52
CA ARG A 31 12.79 11.60 11.86
C ARG A 31 12.53 12.49 10.65
N GLN A 32 11.26 12.75 10.30
CA GLN A 32 10.97 13.66 9.20
C GLN A 32 11.44 15.08 9.54
N ASP A 33 12.11 15.72 8.57
CA ASP A 33 12.52 17.13 8.59
C ASP A 33 11.27 18.02 8.39
N TYR A 34 10.43 18.01 9.43
CA TYR A 34 9.17 18.72 9.50
C TYR A 34 8.89 19.10 10.97
N PRO A 35 8.31 20.27 11.27
CA PRO A 35 8.02 20.65 12.65
C PRO A 35 7.18 19.57 13.36
N GLN A 36 7.68 19.05 14.47
CA GLN A 36 7.07 17.91 15.13
C GLN A 36 5.68 18.21 15.71
N GLU A 37 5.42 19.46 16.06
CA GLU A 37 4.11 19.96 16.48
C GLU A 37 3.08 20.02 15.33
N LYS A 38 3.56 19.90 14.08
CA LYS A 38 2.75 19.82 12.87
C LYS A 38 2.53 18.38 12.41
N ILE A 39 3.13 17.40 13.08
CA ILE A 39 2.95 15.97 12.79
C ILE A 39 2.09 15.34 13.88
N GLU A 40 0.90 14.89 13.52
CA GLU A 40 0.11 14.00 14.37
C GLU A 40 0.15 12.57 13.84
N ILE A 41 0.19 11.62 14.76
CA ILE A 41 0.15 10.18 14.45
C ILE A 41 -1.10 9.62 15.09
N ILE A 42 -1.92 8.92 14.31
CA ILE A 42 -3.16 8.32 14.77
C ILE A 42 -3.14 6.84 14.42
N VAL A 43 -3.23 6.00 15.45
CA VAL A 43 -3.16 4.54 15.30
C VAL A 43 -4.53 3.94 15.57
N GLY A 44 -5.13 3.33 14.55
CA GLY A 44 -6.33 2.50 14.69
C GLY A 44 -5.93 1.10 15.13
N ASP A 45 -6.17 0.77 16.39
CA ASP A 45 -5.74 -0.48 17.01
C ASP A 45 -6.89 -1.48 17.15
N ALA A 46 -6.76 -2.64 16.53
CA ALA A 46 -7.78 -3.70 16.52
C ALA A 46 -7.72 -4.62 17.76
N GLY A 47 -7.36 -4.08 18.93
CA GLY A 47 -7.32 -4.81 20.21
C GLY A 47 -6.01 -5.55 20.45
N SER A 48 -4.87 -4.92 20.19
CA SER A 48 -3.53 -5.47 20.44
C SER A 48 -3.30 -5.84 21.91
N LYS A 49 -2.51 -6.92 22.12
CA LYS A 49 -2.19 -7.48 23.43
C LYS A 49 -0.68 -7.66 23.66
N ASP A 50 0.14 -7.12 22.76
CA ASP A 50 1.60 -7.34 22.73
C ASP A 50 2.44 -6.09 23.05
N GLY A 51 1.82 -5.02 23.62
CA GLY A 51 2.49 -3.75 23.89
C GLY A 51 2.44 -2.74 22.72
N THR A 52 1.75 -3.04 21.62
CA THR A 52 1.59 -2.12 20.47
C THR A 52 1.03 -0.76 20.90
N ARG A 53 -0.01 -0.74 21.74
CA ARG A 53 -0.69 0.49 22.19
C ARG A 53 0.24 1.38 23.02
N GLU A 54 0.94 0.77 23.97
CA GLU A 54 1.90 1.44 24.86
C GLU A 54 3.05 2.03 24.05
N LEU A 55 3.58 1.26 23.10
CA LEU A 55 4.62 1.71 22.20
C LEU A 55 4.15 2.93 21.37
N ALA A 56 2.97 2.86 20.75
CA ALA A 56 2.42 3.96 19.97
C ALA A 56 2.25 5.24 20.81
N LYS A 57 1.69 5.13 22.02
CA LYS A 57 1.57 6.25 22.97
C LYS A 57 2.92 6.83 23.36
N GLY A 58 3.94 6.01 23.53
CA GLY A 58 5.34 6.44 23.82
C GLY A 58 5.91 7.34 22.71
N PHE A 59 5.46 7.18 21.48
CA PHE A 59 5.78 8.06 20.35
C PHE A 59 4.83 9.26 20.19
N GLY A 60 3.93 9.50 21.16
CA GLY A 60 2.96 10.60 21.13
C GLY A 60 1.84 10.38 20.11
N ALA A 61 1.52 9.13 19.79
CA ALA A 61 0.39 8.82 18.93
C ALA A 61 -0.93 8.84 19.70
N LEU A 62 -1.99 9.33 19.07
CA LEU A 62 -3.37 9.08 19.48
C LEU A 62 -3.71 7.63 19.08
N VAL A 63 -4.04 6.80 20.06
CA VAL A 63 -4.47 5.41 19.81
C VAL A 63 -5.99 5.35 19.95
N VAL A 64 -6.66 4.96 18.87
CA VAL A 64 -8.11 4.81 18.81
C VAL A 64 -8.48 3.33 18.65
N ASP A 65 -9.60 2.93 19.24
CA ASP A 65 -10.06 1.56 19.14
C ASP A 65 -10.66 1.32 17.73
N ASP A 66 -10.16 0.27 17.09
CA ASP A 66 -10.73 -0.26 15.87
C ASP A 66 -11.52 -1.52 16.19
N HIS A 67 -12.84 -1.45 15.99
CA HIS A 67 -13.74 -2.59 16.15
C HIS A 67 -14.03 -3.29 14.82
N GLY A 68 -13.28 -2.93 13.79
CA GLY A 68 -13.40 -3.48 12.46
C GLY A 68 -12.78 -4.87 12.30
N ARG A 69 -12.85 -5.38 11.09
CA ARG A 69 -12.47 -6.75 10.75
C ARG A 69 -11.21 -6.83 9.88
N ASN A 70 -10.71 -5.69 9.43
CA ASN A 70 -9.61 -5.63 8.47
C ASN A 70 -8.78 -4.35 8.65
N ILE A 71 -7.65 -4.28 7.94
CA ILE A 71 -6.70 -3.17 7.99
C ILE A 71 -7.31 -1.82 7.55
N GLU A 72 -8.28 -1.84 6.63
CA GLU A 72 -8.96 -0.65 6.14
C GLU A 72 -9.92 -0.07 7.18
N ASP A 73 -10.51 -0.92 8.03
CA ASP A 73 -11.33 -0.48 9.18
C ASP A 73 -10.48 0.33 10.15
N GLY A 74 -9.26 -0.13 10.48
CA GLY A 74 -8.33 0.61 11.31
C GLY A 74 -7.93 1.96 10.71
N LYS A 75 -7.73 2.02 9.41
CA LYS A 75 -7.46 3.29 8.71
C LYS A 75 -8.68 4.23 8.78
N ARG A 76 -9.89 3.72 8.62
CA ARG A 76 -11.12 4.53 8.74
C ARG A 76 -11.30 5.06 10.16
N ALA A 77 -11.16 4.20 11.18
CA ALA A 77 -11.27 4.60 12.58
C ALA A 77 -10.27 5.72 12.93
N ALA A 78 -9.03 5.60 12.47
CA ALA A 78 -8.01 6.61 12.69
C ALA A 78 -8.28 7.91 11.89
N LEU A 79 -8.75 7.80 10.64
CA LEU A 79 -8.98 8.96 9.76
C LEU A 79 -10.04 9.92 10.31
N VAL A 80 -11.05 9.44 11.05
CA VAL A 80 -12.07 10.28 11.72
C VAL A 80 -11.42 11.34 12.62
N HIS A 81 -10.27 11.03 13.21
CA HIS A 81 -9.56 11.92 14.15
C HIS A 81 -8.50 12.78 13.48
N ALA A 82 -8.29 12.65 12.16
CA ALA A 82 -7.29 13.42 11.43
C ALA A 82 -7.69 14.90 11.35
N THR A 83 -6.77 15.77 11.75
CA THR A 83 -6.96 17.25 11.73
C THR A 83 -5.98 17.96 10.80
N GLY A 84 -5.01 17.23 10.22
CA GLY A 84 -4.02 17.76 9.28
C GLY A 84 -4.63 18.11 7.92
N GLU A 85 -4.04 19.08 7.24
CA GLU A 85 -4.39 19.44 5.87
C GLU A 85 -4.01 18.37 4.86
N TYR A 86 -2.97 17.60 5.21
CA TYR A 86 -2.53 16.43 4.45
C TYR A 86 -2.61 15.17 5.30
N VAL A 87 -2.93 14.06 4.66
CA VAL A 87 -3.06 12.75 5.29
C VAL A 87 -2.12 11.77 4.62
N VAL A 88 -1.38 11.01 5.42
CA VAL A 88 -0.48 9.96 4.96
C VAL A 88 -0.94 8.63 5.52
N PHE A 89 -1.34 7.70 4.66
CA PHE A 89 -1.61 6.33 5.08
C PHE A 89 -0.32 5.52 5.04
N ILE A 90 0.02 4.88 6.16
CA ILE A 90 1.23 4.08 6.26
C ILE A 90 0.98 2.86 7.16
N ASP A 91 1.37 1.67 6.72
CA ASP A 91 1.23 0.44 7.50
C ASP A 91 2.43 0.26 8.44
N ALA A 92 2.24 -0.47 9.53
CA ALA A 92 3.26 -0.68 10.56
C ALA A 92 4.55 -1.36 10.05
N ASP A 93 4.48 -2.07 8.92
CA ASP A 93 5.61 -2.72 8.26
C ASP A 93 6.34 -1.85 7.23
N ASN A 94 6.10 -0.52 7.27
CA ASN A 94 6.76 0.44 6.38
C ASN A 94 7.67 1.40 7.16
N GLU A 95 8.72 1.86 6.50
CA GLU A 95 9.62 2.90 7.01
C GLU A 95 9.84 3.94 5.93
N ILE A 96 9.66 5.22 6.25
CA ILE A 96 9.94 6.32 5.31
C ILE A 96 11.45 6.40 5.09
N THR A 97 11.88 6.45 3.84
CA THR A 97 13.30 6.31 3.48
C THR A 97 14.14 7.57 3.70
N HIS A 98 13.55 8.75 3.51
CA HIS A 98 14.27 10.02 3.57
C HIS A 98 13.59 11.01 4.53
N PRO A 99 14.37 11.76 5.31
CA PRO A 99 13.81 12.71 6.28
C PRO A 99 13.02 13.84 5.63
N ASP A 100 13.31 14.23 4.42
CA ASP A 100 12.67 15.32 3.70
C ASP A 100 11.47 14.90 2.83
N TYR A 101 11.08 13.62 2.87
CA TYR A 101 10.00 13.10 2.03
C TYR A 101 8.68 13.87 2.20
N ILE A 102 8.25 14.07 3.43
CA ILE A 102 6.96 14.73 3.72
C ILE A 102 7.00 16.20 3.29
N ARG A 103 8.07 16.92 3.58
CA ARG A 103 8.20 18.31 3.16
C ARG A 103 8.13 18.43 1.64
N ARG A 104 8.89 17.62 0.91
CA ARG A 104 8.86 17.59 -0.56
C ARG A 104 7.51 17.21 -1.12
N ALA A 105 6.80 16.25 -0.50
CA ALA A 105 5.48 15.84 -0.94
C ALA A 105 4.46 16.97 -0.79
N VAL A 106 4.48 17.71 0.32
CA VAL A 106 3.63 18.87 0.56
C VAL A 106 3.92 19.98 -0.44
N GLU A 107 5.19 20.34 -0.62
CA GLU A 107 5.63 21.34 -1.60
C GLU A 107 5.21 20.97 -3.04
N ALA A 108 5.40 19.70 -3.41
CA ALA A 108 5.00 19.20 -4.71
C ALA A 108 3.49 19.30 -4.93
N LEU A 109 2.66 18.93 -3.92
CA LEU A 109 1.20 19.06 -4.01
C LEU A 109 0.75 20.52 -4.05
N ALA A 110 1.39 21.40 -3.29
CA ALA A 110 1.08 22.84 -3.32
C ALA A 110 1.36 23.45 -4.71
N ALA A 111 2.44 23.02 -5.36
CA ALA A 111 2.81 23.48 -6.71
C ALA A 111 1.97 22.84 -7.84
N ASN A 112 1.30 21.71 -7.58
CA ASN A 112 0.55 20.95 -8.60
C ASN A 112 -0.90 20.66 -8.14
N PRO A 113 -1.81 21.62 -8.25
CA PRO A 113 -3.19 21.49 -7.78
C PRO A 113 -4.02 20.48 -8.59
N THR A 114 -3.57 20.10 -9.79
CA THR A 114 -4.22 19.09 -10.65
C THR A 114 -3.94 17.67 -10.22
N ALA A 115 -2.86 17.45 -9.46
CA ALA A 115 -2.52 16.13 -8.94
C ALA A 115 -3.36 15.81 -7.68
N PHE A 116 -3.89 14.58 -7.60
CA PHE A 116 -4.71 14.14 -6.45
C PHE A 116 -3.87 13.62 -5.27
N GLY A 117 -2.56 13.42 -5.44
CA GLY A 117 -1.68 12.98 -4.35
C GLY A 117 -0.24 12.74 -4.78
N VAL A 118 0.59 12.37 -3.80
CA VAL A 118 1.98 11.93 -4.02
C VAL A 118 2.11 10.48 -3.61
N GLU A 119 2.56 9.64 -4.55
CA GLU A 119 2.82 8.22 -4.35
C GLU A 119 4.27 7.98 -3.94
N SER A 120 4.48 7.16 -2.92
CA SER A 120 5.80 6.73 -2.50
C SER A 120 6.39 5.68 -3.44
N TYR A 121 7.72 5.68 -3.65
CA TYR A 121 8.41 4.53 -4.20
C TYR A 121 8.55 3.42 -3.16
N TYR A 122 8.49 2.15 -3.59
CA TYR A 122 8.92 1.04 -2.77
C TYR A 122 10.40 0.78 -3.03
N LEU A 123 11.22 1.10 -2.04
CA LEU A 123 12.67 1.04 -2.15
C LEU A 123 13.24 -0.15 -1.37
N PRO A 124 14.27 -0.82 -1.90
CA PRO A 124 14.92 -1.90 -1.19
C PRO A 124 15.66 -1.40 0.05
N SER A 125 15.74 -2.25 1.09
CA SER A 125 16.52 -2.00 2.30
C SER A 125 17.53 -3.13 2.51
N PRO A 126 18.73 -2.85 3.04
CA PRO A 126 19.68 -3.90 3.45
C PRO A 126 19.11 -4.89 4.48
N ARG A 127 18.08 -4.49 5.24
CA ARG A 127 17.40 -5.34 6.22
C ARG A 127 16.34 -6.26 5.59
N MET A 128 16.02 -6.10 4.31
CA MET A 128 15.10 -6.99 3.60
C MET A 128 15.80 -8.29 3.20
N THR A 129 15.04 -9.39 3.23
CA THR A 129 15.48 -10.61 2.53
C THR A 129 15.56 -10.32 1.03
N SER A 130 16.36 -11.10 0.29
CA SER A 130 16.47 -10.94 -1.17
C SER A 130 15.12 -11.11 -1.86
N PHE A 131 14.25 -11.99 -1.33
CA PHE A 131 12.88 -12.14 -1.82
C PHE A 131 12.01 -10.90 -1.56
N CYS A 132 12.01 -10.38 -0.33
CA CYS A 132 11.28 -9.15 0.00
C CYS A 132 11.74 -7.97 -0.86
N SER A 133 13.06 -7.84 -1.04
CA SER A 133 13.67 -6.81 -1.90
C SER A 133 13.26 -6.97 -3.37
N TYR A 134 13.10 -8.21 -3.89
CA TYR A 134 12.56 -8.43 -5.23
C TYR A 134 11.15 -7.85 -5.39
N LEU A 135 10.27 -7.96 -4.38
CA LEU A 135 8.90 -7.46 -4.49
C LEU A 135 8.84 -5.95 -4.76
N THR A 136 9.86 -5.18 -4.38
CA THR A 136 9.95 -3.75 -4.70
C THR A 136 10.13 -3.49 -6.21
N CYS A 137 10.64 -4.46 -6.98
CA CYS A 137 10.74 -4.37 -8.43
C CYS A 137 9.36 -4.35 -9.12
N LEU A 138 8.32 -4.85 -8.44
CA LEU A 138 6.95 -4.85 -8.92
C LEU A 138 6.19 -3.57 -8.53
N LEU A 139 6.91 -2.57 -8.00
CA LEU A 139 6.36 -1.34 -7.43
C LEU A 139 5.40 -1.68 -6.28
N HIS A 140 4.45 -0.81 -5.98
CA HIS A 140 3.48 -1.01 -4.89
C HIS A 140 2.47 -2.15 -5.13
N ILE A 141 2.46 -2.79 -6.30
CA ILE A 141 1.62 -3.97 -6.54
C ILE A 141 2.11 -5.16 -5.70
N SER A 142 3.44 -5.34 -5.59
CA SER A 142 4.10 -6.40 -4.80
C SER A 142 3.55 -7.81 -5.03
N ASP A 143 2.96 -8.05 -6.20
CA ASP A 143 2.32 -9.33 -6.58
C ASP A 143 2.45 -9.59 -8.08
N PRO A 144 3.09 -10.68 -8.53
CA PRO A 144 3.30 -10.96 -9.95
C PRO A 144 2.02 -11.17 -10.76
N VAL A 145 0.98 -11.81 -10.20
CA VAL A 145 -0.30 -12.03 -10.91
C VAL A 145 -1.00 -10.68 -11.09
N ALA A 146 -1.14 -9.89 -10.03
CA ALA A 146 -1.72 -8.57 -10.12
C ALA A 146 -0.88 -7.63 -11.00
N TRP A 147 0.45 -7.72 -10.94
CA TRP A 147 1.36 -6.96 -11.79
C TRP A 147 1.18 -7.28 -13.27
N LEU A 148 0.97 -8.57 -13.62
CA LEU A 148 0.68 -9.00 -14.99
C LEU A 148 -0.67 -8.49 -15.49
N MET A 149 -1.68 -8.49 -14.61
CA MET A 149 -3.03 -7.98 -14.91
C MET A 149 -3.09 -6.46 -15.02
N SER A 150 -2.22 -5.74 -14.30
CA SER A 150 -2.31 -4.28 -14.20
C SER A 150 -1.94 -3.58 -15.51
N ILE A 151 -2.67 -2.52 -15.80
CA ILE A 151 -2.31 -1.58 -16.85
C ILE A 151 -1.32 -0.58 -16.26
N LYS A 152 -0.16 -0.44 -16.89
CA LYS A 152 0.91 0.41 -16.36
C LYS A 152 0.52 1.89 -16.47
N PRO A 153 0.89 2.71 -15.47
CA PRO A 153 0.72 4.15 -15.54
C PRO A 153 1.57 4.76 -16.65
N VAL A 154 1.16 5.95 -17.08
CA VAL A 154 1.85 6.73 -18.10
C VAL A 154 2.64 7.83 -17.43
N PHE A 155 3.93 7.89 -17.70
CA PHE A 155 4.80 8.99 -17.30
C PHE A 155 4.53 10.20 -18.21
N LEU A 156 4.21 11.35 -17.62
CA LEU A 156 3.95 12.58 -18.35
C LEU A 156 5.17 13.49 -18.45
N GLY A 157 6.05 13.43 -17.46
CA GLY A 157 7.26 14.26 -17.40
C GLY A 157 7.74 14.45 -15.97
N ALA A 158 8.84 15.19 -15.83
CA ALA A 158 9.39 15.54 -14.53
C ALA A 158 9.83 17.01 -14.50
N ASN A 159 9.65 17.65 -13.34
CA ASN A 159 10.22 18.94 -13.02
C ASN A 159 11.20 18.74 -11.86
N GLY A 160 12.49 18.71 -12.17
CA GLY A 160 13.50 18.29 -11.21
C GLY A 160 13.28 16.84 -10.75
N GLU A 161 13.12 16.63 -9.45
CA GLU A 161 12.87 15.32 -8.85
C GLU A 161 11.38 14.94 -8.76
N VAL A 162 10.46 15.89 -9.07
CA VAL A 162 9.01 15.66 -9.03
C VAL A 162 8.56 15.12 -10.38
N GLU A 163 8.14 13.87 -10.40
CA GLU A 163 7.60 13.18 -11.56
C GLU A 163 6.08 13.27 -11.57
N THR A 164 5.48 13.44 -12.75
CA THR A 164 4.03 13.42 -12.96
C THR A 164 3.63 12.17 -13.73
N TRP A 165 2.65 11.47 -13.19
CA TRP A 165 2.13 10.22 -13.73
C TRP A 165 0.61 10.31 -13.90
N THR A 166 0.05 9.54 -14.84
CA THR A 166 -1.40 9.47 -15.07
C THR A 166 -1.84 8.04 -15.41
N PHE A 167 -3.13 7.79 -15.31
CA PHE A 167 -3.73 6.58 -15.84
C PHE A 167 -3.88 6.69 -17.36
N PRO A 168 -3.75 5.59 -18.12
CA PRO A 168 -4.15 5.54 -19.52
C PRO A 168 -5.62 5.97 -19.69
N LYS A 169 -5.95 6.61 -20.83
CA LYS A 169 -7.25 7.28 -21.05
C LYS A 169 -8.47 6.44 -20.67
N ASN A 170 -8.44 5.14 -20.93
CA ASN A 170 -9.59 4.24 -20.78
C ASN A 170 -9.39 3.20 -19.66
N SER A 171 -8.48 3.47 -18.72
CA SER A 171 -8.23 2.53 -17.63
C SER A 171 -7.93 3.24 -16.32
N LEU A 172 -8.37 2.63 -15.24
CA LEU A 172 -8.00 2.98 -13.86
C LEU A 172 -7.48 1.72 -13.14
N ALA A 173 -7.07 0.69 -13.88
CA ALA A 173 -6.73 -0.63 -13.35
C ALA A 173 -5.32 -0.72 -12.74
N TYR A 174 -4.84 0.35 -12.13
CA TYR A 174 -3.58 0.41 -11.42
C TYR A 174 -3.83 0.84 -9.98
N PRO A 175 -3.44 0.06 -8.97
CA PRO A 175 -3.66 0.44 -7.59
C PRO A 175 -2.71 1.58 -7.20
N VAL A 176 -3.28 2.69 -6.79
CA VAL A 176 -2.58 3.89 -6.30
C VAL A 176 -3.25 4.34 -5.02
N GLY A 177 -2.48 4.74 -4.02
CA GLY A 177 -3.03 5.37 -2.82
C GLY A 177 -2.75 4.64 -1.50
N SER A 178 -1.87 3.61 -1.53
CA SER A 178 -1.46 2.90 -0.30
C SER A 178 -0.10 3.39 0.23
N ASN A 179 0.33 2.86 1.30
CA ASN A 179 1.65 2.93 1.96
C ASN A 179 2.55 4.13 1.61
N GLY A 180 2.48 5.16 2.43
CA GLY A 180 3.24 6.39 2.25
C GLY A 180 2.63 7.37 1.25
N PHE A 181 1.44 7.08 0.71
CA PHE A 181 0.75 8.01 -0.18
C PHE A 181 0.25 9.24 0.61
N VAL A 182 0.49 10.42 0.05
CA VAL A 182 0.09 11.70 0.65
C VAL A 182 -1.11 12.26 -0.09
N PHE A 183 -2.23 12.43 0.62
CA PHE A 183 -3.47 13.02 0.11
C PHE A 183 -3.70 14.41 0.70
N ARG A 184 -4.50 15.25 0.00
CA ARG A 184 -5.15 16.40 0.64
C ARG A 184 -6.37 15.91 1.44
N LYS A 185 -6.47 16.30 2.70
CA LYS A 185 -7.60 15.90 3.54
C LYS A 185 -8.94 16.35 2.96
N SER A 186 -9.02 17.56 2.42
CA SER A 186 -10.24 18.08 1.80
C SER A 186 -10.76 17.21 0.65
N GLU A 187 -9.87 16.55 -0.09
CA GLU A 187 -10.27 15.62 -1.15
C GLU A 187 -10.74 14.27 -0.58
N LEU A 188 -10.13 13.79 0.51
CA LEU A 188 -10.60 12.60 1.22
C LEU A 188 -11.99 12.82 1.83
N ASP A 189 -12.23 14.02 2.37
CA ASP A 189 -13.53 14.40 2.96
C ASP A 189 -14.62 14.46 1.87
N LEU A 190 -14.28 14.97 0.66
CA LEU A 190 -15.20 15.00 -0.48
C LEU A 190 -15.74 13.61 -0.86
N VAL A 191 -14.91 12.58 -0.76
CA VAL A 191 -15.31 11.18 -1.08
C VAL A 191 -15.70 10.38 0.16
N LYS A 192 -15.86 11.04 1.32
CA LYS A 192 -16.20 10.41 2.60
C LYS A 192 -15.27 9.24 2.95
N ALA A 193 -13.97 9.46 2.79
CA ALA A 193 -12.98 8.40 3.00
C ALA A 193 -13.01 7.85 4.44
N ALA A 194 -13.37 8.63 5.44
CA ALA A 194 -13.54 8.15 6.82
C ALA A 194 -14.58 7.04 6.95
N GLU A 195 -15.57 6.98 6.05
CA GLU A 195 -16.60 5.93 6.02
C GLU A 195 -16.23 4.80 5.05
N ASN A 196 -15.58 5.13 3.91
CA ASN A 196 -15.47 4.26 2.75
C ASN A 196 -14.02 4.05 2.28
N TYR A 197 -13.01 4.32 3.11
CA TYR A 197 -11.61 4.18 2.71
C TYR A 197 -11.29 2.74 2.30
N SER A 198 -10.59 2.63 1.19
CA SER A 198 -9.92 1.42 0.74
C SER A 198 -8.64 1.80 0.01
N ASP A 199 -7.56 1.07 0.24
CA ASP A 199 -6.23 1.33 -0.36
C ASP A 199 -6.26 1.47 -1.89
N THR A 200 -7.17 0.79 -2.55
CA THR A 200 -7.26 0.80 -4.01
C THR A 200 -8.46 1.59 -4.55
N HIS A 201 -9.49 1.79 -3.73
CA HIS A 201 -10.74 2.36 -4.20
C HIS A 201 -10.83 3.86 -3.97
N THR A 202 -10.21 4.37 -2.92
CA THR A 202 -10.23 5.79 -2.56
C THR A 202 -9.72 6.68 -3.70
N SER A 203 -8.57 6.33 -4.30
CA SER A 203 -8.04 7.07 -5.46
C SER A 203 -8.98 7.11 -6.65
N VAL A 204 -9.73 6.03 -6.86
CA VAL A 204 -10.74 5.95 -7.94
C VAL A 204 -11.91 6.84 -7.67
N ASN A 205 -12.42 6.82 -6.44
CA ASN A 205 -13.51 7.69 -6.03
C ASN A 205 -13.10 9.17 -6.16
N LEU A 206 -11.86 9.50 -5.80
CA LEU A 206 -11.28 10.84 -5.99
C LEU A 206 -11.25 11.24 -7.46
N ILE A 207 -10.79 10.36 -8.35
CA ILE A 207 -10.75 10.63 -9.78
C ILE A 207 -12.16 10.85 -10.34
N GLN A 208 -13.13 10.05 -9.90
CA GLN A 208 -14.52 10.18 -10.34
C GLN A 208 -15.16 11.49 -9.84
N ALA A 209 -14.88 11.87 -8.58
CA ALA A 209 -15.44 13.06 -7.97
C ALA A 209 -14.79 14.36 -8.46
N THR A 210 -13.49 14.35 -8.73
CA THR A 210 -12.71 15.57 -9.03
C THR A 210 -12.29 15.70 -10.49
N GLY A 211 -12.31 14.61 -11.25
CA GLY A 211 -11.71 14.54 -12.60
C GLY A 211 -10.18 14.53 -12.62
N LYS A 212 -9.52 14.67 -11.47
CA LYS A 212 -8.06 14.68 -11.36
C LYS A 212 -7.53 13.26 -11.60
N ARG A 213 -6.71 13.08 -12.60
CA ARG A 213 -6.16 11.77 -13.01
C ARG A 213 -4.66 11.67 -12.79
N GLU A 214 -4.02 12.76 -12.38
CA GLU A 214 -2.58 12.85 -12.22
C GLU A 214 -2.20 12.65 -10.76
N TRP A 215 -1.07 12.00 -10.54
CA TRP A 215 -0.40 11.95 -9.26
C TRP A 215 1.10 12.18 -9.44
N LEU A 216 1.75 12.47 -8.35
CA LEU A 216 3.16 12.80 -8.33
C LEU A 216 3.96 11.66 -7.68
N ARG A 217 5.24 11.59 -8.00
CA ARG A 217 6.27 10.84 -7.28
C ARG A 217 7.49 11.72 -7.11
N ILE A 218 8.20 11.53 -6.02
CA ILE A 218 9.49 12.20 -5.80
C ILE A 218 10.57 11.15 -6.04
N LYS A 219 11.40 11.39 -7.04
CA LYS A 219 12.45 10.45 -7.47
C LYS A 219 13.34 10.07 -6.29
N GLY A 220 13.50 8.76 -6.06
CA GLY A 220 14.34 8.23 -4.99
C GLY A 220 13.73 8.30 -3.59
N HIS A 221 12.53 8.87 -3.39
CA HIS A 221 11.88 8.98 -2.11
C HIS A 221 10.68 8.03 -2.00
N GLY A 222 10.48 7.45 -0.84
CA GLY A 222 9.36 6.54 -0.61
C GLY A 222 9.45 5.79 0.70
N VAL A 223 9.11 4.52 0.66
CA VAL A 223 9.09 3.65 1.84
C VAL A 223 9.86 2.35 1.60
N HIS A 224 10.45 1.82 2.66
CA HIS A 224 10.84 0.43 2.76
C HIS A 224 9.61 -0.37 3.22
N HIS A 225 9.07 -1.23 2.36
CA HIS A 225 7.91 -2.05 2.68
C HIS A 225 8.33 -3.49 2.99
N TYR A 226 8.38 -3.84 4.26
CA TYR A 226 8.80 -5.18 4.73
C TYR A 226 7.65 -6.18 4.61
N TYR A 227 7.20 -6.39 3.40
CA TYR A 227 5.94 -7.08 3.07
C TYR A 227 5.88 -8.53 3.55
N VAL A 228 6.88 -9.35 3.21
CA VAL A 228 7.05 -10.74 3.61
C VAL A 228 8.52 -11.15 3.44
N ALA A 229 9.00 -12.12 4.22
CA ALA A 229 10.39 -12.58 4.16
C ALA A 229 10.58 -13.77 3.20
N THR A 230 9.59 -14.64 3.06
CA THR A 230 9.70 -15.92 2.35
C THR A 230 8.57 -16.15 1.33
N LEU A 231 8.80 -17.02 0.35
CA LEU A 231 7.77 -17.46 -0.61
C LEU A 231 6.56 -18.12 0.09
N GLY A 232 6.79 -18.88 1.17
CA GLY A 232 5.71 -19.53 1.91
C GLY A 232 4.80 -18.51 2.62
N GLU A 233 5.37 -17.48 3.24
CA GLU A 233 4.62 -16.37 3.82
C GLU A 233 3.88 -15.58 2.74
N PHE A 234 4.53 -15.35 1.60
CA PHE A 234 3.93 -14.68 0.47
C PHE A 234 2.68 -15.41 -0.04
N MET A 235 2.79 -16.73 -0.24
CA MET A 235 1.65 -17.56 -0.67
C MET A 235 0.48 -17.50 0.34
N LYS A 236 0.78 -17.57 1.66
CA LYS A 236 -0.23 -17.42 2.72
C LYS A 236 -0.87 -16.03 2.69
N LYS A 237 -0.07 -14.96 2.46
CA LYS A 237 -0.57 -13.58 2.34
C LYS A 237 -1.46 -13.43 1.10
N ARG A 238 -1.11 -14.06 -0.04
CA ARG A 238 -1.95 -14.07 -1.25
C ARG A 238 -3.27 -14.79 -1.04
N ARG A 239 -3.27 -15.93 -0.36
CA ARG A 239 -4.50 -16.63 0.02
C ARG A 239 -5.45 -15.69 0.79
N ARG A 240 -4.94 -15.05 1.84
CA ARG A 240 -5.73 -14.11 2.66
C ARG A 240 -6.26 -12.93 1.85
N ALA A 241 -5.40 -12.31 1.05
CA ALA A 241 -5.78 -11.19 0.19
C ALA A 241 -6.85 -11.57 -0.83
N THR A 242 -6.82 -12.80 -1.37
CA THR A 242 -7.85 -13.30 -2.27
C THR A 242 -9.19 -13.47 -1.55
N CYS A 243 -9.20 -14.08 -0.36
CA CYS A 243 -10.43 -14.22 0.44
C CYS A 243 -11.02 -12.84 0.76
N HIS A 244 -10.20 -11.91 1.25
CA HIS A 244 -10.61 -10.54 1.55
C HIS A 244 -11.18 -9.82 0.33
N PHE A 245 -10.51 -9.93 -0.82
CA PHE A 245 -10.99 -9.36 -2.07
C PHE A 245 -12.38 -9.88 -2.45
N MET A 246 -12.62 -11.19 -2.30
CA MET A 246 -13.91 -11.80 -2.61
C MET A 246 -15.02 -11.35 -1.64
N ASP A 247 -14.70 -11.14 -0.36
CA ASP A 247 -15.64 -10.59 0.62
C ASP A 247 -16.00 -9.13 0.30
N MET A 248 -14.99 -8.29 0.06
CA MET A 248 -15.18 -6.89 -0.26
C MET A 248 -15.97 -6.69 -1.56
N GLN A 249 -15.74 -7.56 -2.56
CA GLN A 249 -16.50 -7.52 -3.81
C GLN A 249 -17.99 -7.82 -3.61
N LYS A 250 -18.34 -8.71 -2.67
CA LYS A 250 -19.74 -8.99 -2.34
C LYS A 250 -20.40 -7.86 -1.57
N GLU A 251 -19.67 -7.25 -0.62
CA GLU A 251 -20.22 -6.22 0.28
C GLU A 251 -20.39 -4.87 -0.42
N HIS A 252 -19.47 -4.48 -1.30
CA HIS A 252 -19.37 -3.10 -1.81
C HIS A 252 -19.53 -2.96 -3.33
N GLY A 253 -19.50 -4.06 -4.09
CA GLY A 253 -19.67 -4.01 -5.55
C GLY A 253 -18.68 -3.02 -6.19
N PHE A 254 -17.40 -3.32 -6.23
CA PHE A 254 -16.39 -2.38 -6.70
C PHE A 254 -16.56 -1.98 -8.15
N SER A 255 -16.78 -0.71 -8.42
CA SER A 255 -16.83 -0.15 -9.76
C SER A 255 -15.53 -0.36 -10.57
N TRP A 256 -14.40 -0.65 -9.90
CA TRP A 256 -13.15 -0.97 -10.57
C TRP A 256 -13.11 -2.40 -11.15
N THR A 257 -13.99 -3.31 -10.73
CA THR A 257 -14.16 -4.63 -11.37
C THR A 257 -14.77 -4.52 -12.76
N GLU A 258 -15.46 -3.43 -13.07
CA GLU A 258 -15.91 -3.09 -14.40
C GLU A 258 -14.75 -2.69 -15.34
N ARG A 259 -13.56 -2.46 -14.77
CA ARG A 259 -12.37 -2.13 -15.53
C ARG A 259 -11.79 -3.39 -16.11
N LYS A 260 -11.71 -3.41 -17.40
CA LYS A 260 -11.08 -4.53 -18.11
C LYS A 260 -9.59 -4.55 -17.73
N PRO A 261 -9.13 -5.54 -16.95
CA PRO A 261 -7.69 -5.74 -16.74
C PRO A 261 -7.04 -6.03 -18.09
N ARG A 262 -5.72 -5.88 -18.17
CA ARG A 262 -4.97 -6.18 -19.40
C ARG A 262 -5.22 -7.61 -19.87
N ILE A 263 -5.32 -8.54 -18.93
CA ILE A 263 -5.67 -9.95 -19.16
C ILE A 263 -6.60 -10.45 -18.05
N PRO A 264 -7.50 -11.40 -18.33
CA PRO A 264 -8.35 -11.99 -17.31
C PRO A 264 -7.54 -12.64 -16.18
N GLY A 265 -8.04 -12.58 -14.95
CA GLY A 265 -7.33 -13.08 -13.77
C GLY A 265 -7.00 -14.57 -13.83
N TRP A 266 -7.91 -15.41 -14.34
CA TRP A 266 -7.65 -16.84 -14.53
C TRP A 266 -6.49 -17.11 -15.51
N LEU A 267 -6.39 -16.31 -16.59
CA LEU A 267 -5.31 -16.44 -17.56
C LEU A 267 -3.98 -15.93 -16.97
N ALA A 268 -4.02 -14.86 -16.18
CA ALA A 268 -2.83 -14.37 -15.47
C ALA A 268 -2.29 -15.44 -14.50
N CYS A 269 -3.18 -16.08 -13.72
CA CYS A 269 -2.79 -17.18 -12.84
C CYS A 269 -2.20 -18.36 -13.62
N LEU A 270 -2.84 -18.77 -14.71
CA LEU A 270 -2.33 -19.85 -15.56
C LEU A 270 -0.95 -19.52 -16.11
N LEU A 271 -0.77 -18.34 -16.71
CA LEU A 271 0.51 -17.89 -17.26
C LEU A 271 1.61 -17.82 -16.18
N CYS A 272 1.29 -17.33 -14.99
CA CYS A 272 2.22 -17.31 -13.86
C CYS A 272 2.58 -18.71 -13.36
N ALA A 273 1.67 -19.68 -13.46
CA ALA A 273 1.90 -21.07 -13.03
C ALA A 273 2.76 -21.88 -14.01
N THR A 274 2.84 -21.49 -15.30
CA THR A 274 3.59 -22.24 -16.33
C THR A 274 5.11 -22.09 -16.25
N PHE A 275 5.64 -21.18 -15.45
CA PHE A 275 7.05 -20.75 -15.41
C PHE A 275 7.59 -20.13 -16.72
N VAL A 276 7.01 -20.43 -17.88
CA VAL A 276 7.54 -19.99 -19.18
C VAL A 276 7.50 -18.46 -19.32
N LEU A 277 6.32 -17.86 -19.17
CA LEU A 277 6.20 -16.41 -19.25
C LEU A 277 7.00 -15.68 -18.17
N PRO A 278 6.92 -16.06 -16.88
CA PRO A 278 7.73 -15.43 -15.84
C PRO A 278 9.25 -15.58 -16.08
N PHE A 279 9.70 -16.70 -16.61
CA PHE A 279 11.11 -16.88 -16.97
C PHE A 279 11.55 -15.93 -18.08
N LEU A 280 10.75 -15.76 -19.13
CA LEU A 280 11.03 -14.80 -20.20
C LEU A 280 11.01 -13.34 -19.67
N GLN A 281 10.05 -13.02 -18.80
CA GLN A 281 10.00 -11.71 -18.15
C GLN A 281 11.24 -11.44 -17.29
N MET A 282 11.70 -12.44 -16.54
CA MET A 282 12.94 -12.39 -15.77
C MET A 282 14.14 -12.09 -16.68
N LEU A 283 14.30 -12.82 -17.78
CA LEU A 283 15.42 -12.59 -18.71
C LEU A 283 15.40 -11.17 -19.29
N VAL A 284 14.25 -10.72 -19.75
CA VAL A 284 14.08 -9.34 -20.27
C VAL A 284 14.42 -8.31 -19.21
N ALA A 285 13.95 -8.51 -17.97
CA ALA A 285 14.21 -7.60 -16.87
C ALA A 285 15.69 -7.57 -16.48
N LEU A 286 16.35 -8.73 -16.39
CA LEU A 286 17.80 -8.82 -16.12
C LEU A 286 18.63 -8.07 -17.17
N VAL A 287 18.31 -8.21 -18.45
CA VAL A 287 19.01 -7.50 -19.53
C VAL A 287 18.78 -6.00 -19.45
N ARG A 288 17.55 -5.56 -19.18
CA ARG A 288 17.19 -4.13 -19.17
C ARG A 288 17.64 -3.39 -17.92
N THR A 289 17.55 -4.02 -16.77
CA THR A 289 17.79 -3.36 -15.49
C THR A 289 19.11 -3.72 -14.84
N ARG A 290 19.73 -4.83 -15.26
CA ARG A 290 20.91 -5.45 -14.64
C ARG A 290 20.70 -5.76 -13.14
N ASP A 291 19.46 -5.97 -12.73
CA ASP A 291 19.07 -6.18 -11.35
C ASP A 291 18.81 -7.67 -11.09
N THR A 292 19.70 -8.31 -10.36
CA THR A 292 19.64 -9.75 -10.06
C THR A 292 18.46 -10.15 -9.18
N ARG A 293 17.77 -9.20 -8.54
CA ARG A 293 16.55 -9.48 -7.79
C ARG A 293 15.47 -10.14 -8.64
N TRP A 294 15.44 -9.86 -9.95
CA TRP A 294 14.51 -10.47 -10.88
C TRP A 294 14.62 -12.00 -11.00
N LEU A 295 15.70 -12.62 -10.51
CA LEU A 295 15.85 -14.08 -10.43
C LEU A 295 14.73 -14.74 -9.60
N TRP A 296 14.12 -14.00 -8.68
CA TRP A 296 12.98 -14.47 -7.90
C TRP A 296 11.66 -14.51 -8.68
N HIS A 297 11.58 -13.82 -9.84
CA HIS A 297 10.31 -13.61 -10.54
C HIS A 297 9.55 -14.91 -10.91
N PRO A 298 10.20 -15.98 -11.44
CA PRO A 298 9.48 -17.20 -11.78
C PRO A 298 8.89 -17.91 -10.56
N GLY A 299 9.67 -18.04 -9.47
CA GLY A 299 9.21 -18.65 -8.22
C GLY A 299 8.12 -17.84 -7.53
N ALA A 300 8.26 -16.52 -7.52
CA ALA A 300 7.26 -15.62 -6.96
C ALA A 300 5.93 -15.66 -7.75
N SER A 301 6.01 -15.72 -9.08
CA SER A 301 4.84 -15.83 -9.95
C SER A 301 4.06 -17.11 -9.70
N PHE A 302 4.77 -18.23 -9.61
CA PHE A 302 4.16 -19.52 -9.27
C PHE A 302 3.53 -19.50 -7.87
N ALA A 303 4.25 -18.99 -6.86
CA ALA A 303 3.74 -18.88 -5.49
C ALA A 303 2.50 -17.95 -5.40
N SER A 304 2.48 -16.87 -6.17
CA SER A 304 1.31 -15.99 -6.28
C SER A 304 0.11 -16.73 -6.85
N ALA A 305 0.27 -17.42 -7.99
CA ALA A 305 -0.80 -18.20 -8.62
C ALA A 305 -1.34 -19.29 -7.67
N CYS A 306 -0.46 -20.03 -6.99
CA CYS A 306 -0.85 -21.02 -5.97
C CYS A 306 -1.61 -20.37 -4.80
N GLY A 307 -1.15 -19.21 -4.32
CA GLY A 307 -1.80 -18.50 -3.23
C GLY A 307 -3.20 -18.01 -3.60
N VAL A 308 -3.38 -17.51 -4.82
CA VAL A 308 -4.69 -17.10 -5.37
C VAL A 308 -5.61 -18.32 -5.50
N ALA A 309 -5.14 -19.42 -6.11
CA ALA A 309 -5.93 -20.64 -6.25
C ALA A 309 -6.35 -21.21 -4.89
N TRP A 310 -5.44 -21.24 -3.94
CA TRP A 310 -5.73 -21.65 -2.56
C TRP A 310 -6.74 -20.73 -1.89
N GLY A 311 -6.66 -19.41 -2.10
CA GLY A 311 -7.62 -18.42 -1.61
C GLY A 311 -9.02 -18.65 -2.17
N LEU A 312 -9.15 -18.84 -3.48
CA LEU A 312 -10.42 -19.15 -4.14
C LEU A 312 -11.02 -20.46 -3.61
N GLN A 313 -10.21 -21.51 -3.50
CA GLN A 313 -10.63 -22.78 -2.91
C GLN A 313 -11.14 -22.58 -1.47
N THR A 314 -10.34 -21.91 -0.62
CA THR A 314 -10.72 -21.62 0.76
C THR A 314 -12.05 -20.88 0.81
N TYR A 315 -12.24 -19.86 -0.04
CA TYR A 315 -13.44 -19.05 -0.10
C TYR A 315 -14.68 -19.86 -0.51
N MET A 316 -14.55 -20.71 -1.54
CA MET A 316 -15.66 -21.55 -2.03
C MET A 316 -16.13 -22.56 -0.98
N PHE A 317 -15.20 -23.15 -0.22
CA PHE A 317 -15.54 -24.14 0.82
C PHE A 317 -15.94 -23.49 2.15
N ALA A 318 -15.40 -22.32 2.50
CA ALA A 318 -15.74 -21.61 3.73
C ALA A 318 -17.06 -20.84 3.67
N SER A 319 -17.67 -20.70 2.50
CA SER A 319 -18.94 -19.96 2.34
C SER A 319 -20.11 -20.53 3.15
N LYS A 320 -19.98 -21.75 3.70
CA LYS A 320 -20.94 -22.38 4.62
C LYS A 320 -20.65 -22.11 6.10
N ASP A 321 -19.42 -21.70 6.47
CA ASP A 321 -19.02 -21.41 7.85
C ASP A 321 -18.27 -20.08 7.92
N LYS A 322 -18.98 -18.99 8.16
CA LYS A 322 -18.41 -17.61 8.25
C LYS A 322 -17.31 -17.46 9.32
N LYS A 323 -17.14 -18.40 10.23
CA LYS A 323 -16.14 -18.38 11.31
C LYS A 323 -14.71 -18.64 10.84
N LEU A 324 -14.49 -19.32 9.69
CA LEU A 324 -13.14 -19.70 9.24
C LEU A 324 -12.35 -18.51 8.67
N ILE A 325 -13.01 -17.52 8.13
CA ILE A 325 -12.38 -16.35 7.48
C ILE A 325 -11.86 -15.37 8.55
N HIS A 326 -12.55 -15.23 9.68
CA HIS A 326 -12.15 -14.33 10.78
C HIS A 326 -10.98 -14.83 11.64
N ASN A 327 -10.61 -16.11 11.57
CA ASN A 327 -9.50 -16.68 12.35
C ASN A 327 -8.13 -16.64 11.66
N LEU A 328 -8.00 -15.89 10.58
CA LEU A 328 -6.71 -15.71 9.92
C LEU A 328 -5.87 -14.65 10.68
N GLN A 329 -5.34 -15.02 11.84
CA GLN A 329 -4.40 -14.18 12.60
C GLN A 329 -3.20 -13.75 11.74
N PRO A 330 -2.67 -12.53 11.98
CA PRO A 330 -1.45 -12.08 11.32
C PRO A 330 -0.28 -13.02 11.66
N PRO A 331 0.75 -13.09 10.83
CA PRO A 331 1.89 -13.97 11.07
C PRO A 331 2.56 -13.61 12.40
N GLN A 332 2.72 -14.65 13.26
CA GLN A 332 3.54 -14.53 14.45
C GLN A 332 4.97 -14.12 14.05
N LYS A 333 5.50 -13.16 14.80
CA LYS A 333 6.90 -12.69 14.88
C LYS A 333 7.83 -13.23 13.79
N LEU A 334 8.23 -12.36 12.88
CA LEU A 334 9.52 -12.49 12.20
C LEU A 334 10.62 -12.49 13.27
N ASN A 335 11.20 -13.67 13.56
CA ASN A 335 12.51 -13.71 14.19
C ASN A 335 13.47 -13.08 13.17
N ARG A 336 13.86 -11.86 13.42
CA ARG A 336 14.87 -11.15 12.63
C ARG A 336 16.23 -11.39 13.31
N PRO A 337 17.30 -11.70 12.54
CA PRO A 337 18.65 -11.64 13.05
C PRO A 337 19.03 -10.21 13.44
#